data_a0e28d91fc949eb26708748b99c47153
#
_entry.id   a0e28d91fc949eb26708748b99c47153
#
_cell.length_a   1.000
_cell.length_b   1.000
_cell.length_c   1.000
_cell.angle_alpha   90.00
_cell.angle_beta   90.00
_cell.angle_gamma   90.00
#
_symmetry.space_group_name_H-M   'P 1'
#
loop_
_entity.id
_entity.type
_entity.pdbx_description
1 polymer ?
#
loop_
_entity_poly.entity_id
_entity_poly.type
_entity_poly.pdbx_seq_one_letter_code
_entity_poly.pdbx_strand_id
1 'polypeptide(L)'
;MANAALCASGTVTLESAILGVPHLIVYRGSFGMRLQYQLVKHKIGYIGLPNLLLDASICPELLDTAATPERIADECTALLLDEERARAQKDGFARLMELLGQPGVIRRAAERILDVARRTQA
;
A
#
# COMPACT_ATOMS: atom_id res chain seq x y z
N MET A 1 4.51 18.44 -6.95
CA MET A 1 4.58 17.00 -6.64
C MET A 1 4.76 16.87 -5.15
N ALA A 2 4.06 15.96 -4.47
CA ALA A 2 4.21 15.80 -3.02
C ALA A 2 5.55 15.11 -2.70
N ASN A 3 6.25 15.58 -1.66
CA ASN A 3 7.52 14.99 -1.21
C ASN A 3 7.30 13.81 -0.25
N ALA A 4 6.20 13.84 0.50
CA ALA A 4 5.72 12.75 1.33
C ALA A 4 4.20 12.84 1.47
N ALA A 5 3.55 11.73 1.85
CA ALA A 5 2.12 11.67 2.08
C ALA A 5 1.76 10.90 3.36
N LEU A 6 0.63 11.25 3.95
CA LEU A 6 -0.03 10.50 5.01
C LEU A 6 -1.27 9.84 4.40
N CYS A 7 -1.28 8.52 4.35
CA CYS A 7 -2.33 7.75 3.70
C CYS A 7 -3.15 6.94 4.71
N ALA A 8 -4.47 6.94 4.58
CA ALA A 8 -5.29 5.91 5.18
C ALA A 8 -5.06 4.57 4.47
N SER A 9 -5.30 3.46 5.15
CA SER A 9 -5.20 2.14 4.51
C SER A 9 -6.23 2.03 3.36
N GLY A 10 -5.85 1.36 2.27
CA GLY A 10 -6.69 1.19 1.08
C GLY A 10 -5.93 1.39 -0.21
N THR A 11 -6.65 1.55 -1.33
CA THR A 11 -6.06 1.70 -2.67
C THR A 11 -5.17 2.94 -2.82
N VAL A 12 -5.42 3.99 -2.05
CA VAL A 12 -4.59 5.22 -2.05
C VAL A 12 -3.12 4.93 -1.73
N THR A 13 -2.83 3.92 -0.91
CA THR A 13 -1.45 3.52 -0.60
C THR A 13 -0.75 2.95 -1.83
N LEU A 14 -1.46 2.16 -2.63
CA LEU A 14 -0.95 1.63 -3.89
C LEU A 14 -0.78 2.74 -4.94
N GLU A 15 -1.76 3.63 -5.06
CA GLU A 15 -1.70 4.78 -5.98
C GLU A 15 -0.51 5.70 -5.65
N SER A 16 -0.29 6.00 -4.36
CA SER A 16 0.87 6.79 -3.91
C SER A 16 2.20 6.11 -4.25
N ALA A 17 2.27 4.78 -4.09
CA ALA A 17 3.44 3.99 -4.45
C ALA A 17 3.71 4.02 -5.97
N ILE A 18 2.66 3.88 -6.80
CA ILE A 18 2.75 3.97 -8.27
C ILE A 18 3.24 5.35 -8.71
N LEU A 19 2.82 6.40 -8.00
CA LEU A 19 3.27 7.78 -8.26
C LEU A 19 4.67 8.08 -7.70
N GLY A 20 5.30 7.12 -7.01
CA GLY A 20 6.63 7.26 -6.42
C GLY A 20 6.67 8.23 -5.24
N VAL A 21 5.53 8.45 -4.56
CA VAL A 21 5.44 9.35 -3.40
C VAL A 21 5.69 8.55 -2.12
N PRO A 22 6.78 8.82 -1.38
CA PRO A 22 7.00 8.23 -0.07
C PRO A 22 5.82 8.52 0.87
N HIS A 23 5.38 7.53 1.62
CA HIS A 23 4.22 7.73 2.48
C HIS A 23 4.23 6.87 3.74
N LEU A 24 3.51 7.37 4.73
CA LEU A 24 3.17 6.70 5.97
C LEU A 24 1.72 6.21 5.88
N ILE A 25 1.47 5.00 6.34
CA ILE A 25 0.13 4.40 6.39
C ILE A 25 -0.41 4.50 7.81
N VAL A 26 -1.58 5.11 7.95
CA VAL A 26 -2.26 5.23 9.25
C VAL A 26 -3.62 4.56 9.15
N TYR A 27 -3.93 3.74 10.14
CA TYR A 27 -5.22 3.11 10.25
C TYR A 27 -5.70 3.10 11.69
N ARG A 28 -6.96 3.48 11.88
CA ARG A 28 -7.63 3.44 13.17
C ARG A 28 -8.96 2.72 13.04
N GLY A 29 -9.01 1.49 13.52
CA GLY A 29 -10.21 0.64 13.47
C GLY A 29 -11.18 0.89 14.61
N SER A 30 -12.44 0.47 14.44
CA SER A 30 -13.39 0.38 15.54
C SER A 30 -12.98 -0.71 16.52
N PHE A 31 -13.52 -0.67 17.75
CA PHE A 31 -13.18 -1.65 18.78
C PHE A 31 -13.39 -3.10 18.33
N GLY A 32 -14.50 -3.38 17.62
CA GLY A 32 -14.77 -4.71 17.07
C GLY A 32 -13.78 -5.17 16.03
N MET A 33 -13.37 -4.27 15.13
CA MET A 33 -12.33 -4.55 14.12
C MET A 33 -10.97 -4.79 14.76
N ARG A 34 -10.64 -4.05 15.82
CA ARG A 34 -9.39 -4.25 16.58
C ARG A 34 -9.32 -5.64 17.21
N LEU A 35 -10.43 -6.11 17.80
CA LEU A 35 -10.51 -7.45 18.37
C LEU A 35 -10.36 -8.52 17.27
N GLN A 36 -11.04 -8.35 16.14
CA GLN A 36 -10.93 -9.26 15.02
C GLN A 36 -9.52 -9.28 14.41
N TYR A 37 -8.89 -8.11 14.26
CA TYR A 37 -7.51 -8.00 13.80
C TYR A 37 -6.53 -8.70 14.74
N GLN A 38 -6.69 -8.58 16.06
CA GLN A 38 -5.86 -9.27 17.05
C GLN A 38 -5.89 -10.80 16.89
N LEU A 39 -7.03 -11.35 16.44
CA LEU A 39 -7.17 -12.80 16.22
C LEU A 39 -6.48 -13.28 14.94
N VAL A 40 -6.35 -12.41 13.93
CA VAL A 40 -5.80 -12.77 12.61
C VAL A 40 -4.44 -12.13 12.31
N LYS A 41 -3.93 -11.25 13.16
CA LYS A 41 -2.67 -10.51 12.94
C LYS A 41 -1.45 -11.41 12.70
N HIS A 42 -1.47 -12.64 13.24
CA HIS A 42 -0.42 -13.62 12.99
C HIS A 42 -0.43 -14.20 11.56
N LYS A 43 -1.56 -14.03 10.85
CA LYS A 43 -1.72 -14.46 9.45
C LYS A 43 -1.61 -13.32 8.44
N ILE A 44 -1.90 -12.08 8.89
CA ILE A 44 -1.86 -10.88 8.05
C ILE A 44 -0.75 -10.00 8.62
N GLY A 45 0.43 -10.02 7.99
CA GLY A 45 1.59 -9.27 8.45
C GLY A 45 1.47 -7.76 8.26
N TYR A 46 0.74 -7.31 7.23
CA TYR A 46 0.63 -5.92 6.81
C TYR A 46 -0.81 -5.53 6.46
N ILE A 47 -1.11 -4.22 6.51
CA ILE A 47 -2.42 -3.65 6.13
C ILE A 47 -2.32 -2.85 4.83
N GLY A 48 -1.21 -2.16 4.61
CA GLY A 48 -0.98 -1.39 3.40
C GLY A 48 -0.70 -2.28 2.19
N LEU A 49 -1.33 -1.98 1.07
CA LEU A 49 -1.18 -2.78 -0.16
C LEU A 49 0.28 -2.91 -0.63
N PRO A 50 1.14 -1.86 -0.59
CA PRO A 50 2.55 -2.00 -0.96
C PRO A 50 3.28 -3.04 -0.12
N ASN A 51 3.09 -3.00 1.20
CA ASN A 51 3.72 -3.93 2.14
C ASN A 51 3.18 -5.36 1.96
N LEU A 52 1.87 -5.48 1.77
CA LEU A 52 1.17 -6.75 1.63
C LEU A 52 1.56 -7.49 0.35
N LEU A 53 1.65 -6.75 -0.77
CA LEU A 53 2.00 -7.32 -2.07
C LEU A 53 3.47 -7.76 -2.14
N LEU A 54 4.37 -7.06 -1.44
CA LEU A 54 5.80 -7.40 -1.41
C LEU A 54 6.19 -8.28 -0.22
N ASP A 55 5.25 -8.57 0.68
CA ASP A 55 5.50 -9.24 1.96
C ASP A 55 6.69 -8.63 2.71
N ALA A 56 6.76 -7.29 2.73
CA ALA A 56 7.87 -6.53 3.28
C ALA A 56 7.40 -5.18 3.84
N SER A 57 8.06 -4.70 4.90
CA SER A 57 7.78 -3.39 5.49
C SER A 57 8.43 -2.27 4.67
N ILE A 58 7.80 -1.89 3.56
CA ILE A 58 8.25 -0.82 2.67
C ILE A 58 7.79 0.55 3.21
N CYS A 59 6.51 0.65 3.56
CA CYS A 59 5.93 1.85 4.15
C CYS A 59 5.72 1.63 5.65
N PRO A 60 6.05 2.60 6.52
CA PRO A 60 5.68 2.52 7.93
C PRO A 60 4.16 2.41 8.08
N GLU A 61 3.70 1.57 9.00
CA GLU A 61 2.29 1.42 9.34
C GLU A 61 2.07 1.76 10.81
N LEU A 62 1.28 2.78 11.07
CA LEU A 62 0.84 3.15 12.41
C LEU A 62 -0.62 2.75 12.61
N LEU A 63 -0.83 1.73 13.43
CA LEU A 63 -2.13 1.09 13.61
C LEU A 63 -2.68 1.39 15.01
N ASP A 64 -3.95 1.77 15.08
CA ASP A 64 -4.71 1.95 16.33
C ASP A 64 -4.00 2.81 17.37
N THR A 65 -3.52 2.21 18.45
CA THR A 65 -2.83 2.89 19.56
C THR A 65 -1.44 3.38 19.19
N ALA A 66 -0.84 2.84 18.14
CA ALA A 66 0.44 3.32 17.61
C ALA A 66 0.28 4.59 16.77
N ALA A 67 -0.93 4.90 16.29
CA ALA A 67 -1.23 6.10 15.51
C ALA A 67 -1.47 7.31 16.44
N THR A 68 -0.42 7.73 17.18
CA THR A 68 -0.45 8.95 17.98
C THR A 68 0.01 10.15 17.14
N PRO A 69 -0.44 11.38 17.46
CA PRO A 69 -0.01 12.59 16.74
C PRO A 69 1.51 12.74 16.69
N GLU A 70 2.19 12.43 17.81
CA GLU A 70 3.65 12.55 17.93
C GLU A 70 4.35 11.57 16.97
N ARG A 71 3.95 10.30 16.99
CA ARG A 71 4.54 9.28 16.10
C ARG A 71 4.26 9.55 14.63
N ILE A 72 3.06 10.04 14.31
CA ILE A 72 2.72 10.45 12.94
C ILE A 72 3.63 11.58 12.51
N ALA A 73 3.83 12.61 13.36
CA ALA A 73 4.70 13.74 13.07
C ALA A 73 6.16 13.29 12.88
N ASP A 74 6.67 12.42 13.76
CA ASP A 74 8.03 11.90 13.70
C ASP A 74 8.28 11.13 12.39
N GLU A 75 7.38 10.22 12.03
CA GLU A 75 7.50 9.43 10.79
C GLU A 75 7.36 10.30 9.52
N CYS A 76 6.44 11.26 9.51
CA CYS A 76 6.30 12.21 8.41
C CYS A 76 7.57 13.08 8.27
N THR A 77 8.10 13.57 9.38
CA THR A 77 9.33 14.37 9.40
C THR A 77 10.52 13.55 8.89
N ALA A 78 10.63 12.31 9.33
CA ALA A 78 11.69 11.41 8.86
C ALA A 78 11.59 11.18 7.33
N LEU A 79 10.39 10.96 6.78
CA LEU A 79 10.20 10.81 5.33
C LEU A 79 10.54 12.08 4.54
N LEU A 80 10.38 13.26 5.16
CA LEU A 80 10.67 14.54 4.51
C LEU A 80 12.15 14.93 4.56
N LEU A 81 12.84 14.59 5.64
CA LEU A 81 14.20 15.08 5.92
C LEU A 81 15.29 14.01 5.75
N ASP A 82 14.93 12.74 5.83
CA ASP A 82 15.86 11.62 5.64
C ASP A 82 15.75 11.08 4.20
N GLU A 83 16.67 11.55 3.35
CA GLU A 83 16.71 11.15 1.94
C GLU A 83 16.95 9.64 1.77
N GLU A 84 17.66 8.99 2.69
CA GLU A 84 17.94 7.56 2.62
C GLU A 84 16.66 6.74 2.85
N ARG A 85 15.86 7.12 3.86
CA ARG A 85 14.54 6.52 4.09
C ARG A 85 13.59 6.71 2.92
N ALA A 86 13.52 7.92 2.37
CA ALA A 86 12.68 8.21 1.22
C ALA A 86 13.12 7.41 -0.02
N ARG A 87 14.42 7.27 -0.24
CA ARG A 87 15.00 6.47 -1.31
C ARG A 87 14.68 4.98 -1.14
N ALA A 88 14.89 4.43 0.05
CA ALA A 88 14.59 3.02 0.33
C ALA A 88 13.11 2.68 0.04
N GLN A 89 12.17 3.59 0.36
CA GLN A 89 10.77 3.42 -0.01
C GLN A 89 10.57 3.41 -1.53
N LYS A 90 11.19 4.34 -2.26
CA LYS A 90 11.09 4.42 -3.73
C LYS A 90 11.66 3.17 -4.41
N ASP A 91 12.75 2.62 -3.87
CA ASP A 91 13.32 1.36 -4.37
C ASP A 91 12.35 0.18 -4.14
N GLY A 92 11.64 0.18 -3.00
CA GLY A 92 10.54 -0.75 -2.75
C GLY A 92 9.40 -0.59 -3.76
N PHE A 93 9.02 0.64 -4.09
CA PHE A 93 7.99 0.92 -5.09
C PHE A 93 8.41 0.48 -6.50
N ALA A 94 9.69 0.58 -6.87
CA ALA A 94 10.18 0.04 -8.13
C ALA A 94 9.95 -1.47 -8.24
N ARG A 95 10.26 -2.23 -7.17
CA ARG A 95 9.96 -3.68 -7.11
C ARG A 95 8.46 -3.97 -7.18
N LEU A 96 7.64 -3.12 -6.54
CA LEU A 96 6.18 -3.24 -6.61
C LEU A 96 5.69 -3.05 -8.05
N MET A 97 6.23 -2.08 -8.79
CA MET A 97 5.88 -1.85 -10.19
C MET A 97 6.21 -3.05 -11.08
N GLU A 98 7.33 -3.73 -10.85
CA GLU A 98 7.66 -4.98 -11.55
C GLU A 98 6.62 -6.08 -11.27
N LEU A 99 6.18 -6.22 -10.02
CA LEU A 99 5.15 -7.19 -9.62
C LEU A 99 3.79 -6.88 -10.24
N LEU A 100 3.40 -5.61 -10.31
CA LEU A 100 2.12 -5.18 -10.89
C LEU A 100 2.07 -5.39 -12.42
N GLY A 101 3.23 -5.49 -13.05
CA GLY A 101 3.35 -5.76 -14.48
C GLY A 101 3.12 -4.53 -15.36
N GLN A 102 2.99 -4.79 -16.66
CA GLN A 102 2.93 -3.74 -17.68
C GLN A 102 1.59 -3.00 -17.69
N PRO A 103 1.58 -1.72 -18.09
CA PRO A 103 0.35 -0.96 -18.35
C PRO A 103 -0.59 -1.66 -19.33
N GLY A 104 -1.87 -1.26 -19.33
CA GLY A 104 -2.88 -1.81 -20.25
C GLY A 104 -3.71 -2.96 -19.66
N VAL A 105 -3.81 -3.06 -18.34
CA VAL A 105 -4.62 -4.08 -17.65
C VAL A 105 -6.09 -4.07 -18.08
N ILE A 106 -6.67 -2.89 -18.32
CA ILE A 106 -8.08 -2.75 -18.75
C ILE A 106 -8.27 -3.42 -20.11
N ARG A 107 -7.37 -3.19 -21.05
CA ARG A 107 -7.42 -3.81 -22.38
C ARG A 107 -7.29 -5.33 -22.29
N ARG A 108 -6.30 -5.84 -21.54
CA ARG A 108 -6.12 -7.29 -21.35
C ARG A 108 -7.33 -7.94 -20.68
N ALA A 109 -7.95 -7.27 -19.69
CA ALA A 109 -9.17 -7.74 -19.06
C ALA A 109 -10.34 -7.80 -20.03
N ALA A 110 -10.56 -6.75 -20.84
CA ALA A 110 -11.60 -6.73 -21.86
C ALA A 110 -11.41 -7.83 -22.91
N GLU A 111 -10.19 -8.02 -23.41
CA GLU A 111 -9.85 -9.11 -24.34
C GLU A 111 -10.18 -10.48 -23.74
N ARG A 112 -9.84 -10.72 -22.47
CA ARG A 112 -10.15 -11.98 -21.79
C ARG A 112 -11.65 -12.21 -21.61
N ILE A 113 -12.41 -11.17 -21.27
CA ILE A 113 -13.89 -11.25 -21.15
C ILE A 113 -14.49 -11.61 -22.51
N LEU A 114 -14.06 -10.95 -23.58
CA LEU A 114 -14.55 -11.23 -24.94
C LEU A 114 -14.22 -12.66 -25.38
N ASP A 115 -13.03 -13.17 -25.08
CA ASP A 115 -12.64 -14.54 -25.40
C ASP A 115 -13.53 -15.55 -24.68
N VAL A 116 -13.83 -15.35 -23.40
CA VAL A 116 -14.74 -16.22 -22.64
C VAL A 116 -16.13 -16.17 -23.23
N ALA A 117 -16.68 -14.98 -23.51
CA ALA A 117 -18.00 -14.81 -24.08
C ALA A 117 -18.15 -15.53 -25.44
N ARG A 118 -17.13 -15.46 -26.31
CA ARG A 118 -17.14 -16.17 -27.62
C ARG A 118 -17.11 -17.68 -27.47
N ARG A 119 -16.36 -18.21 -26.50
CA ARG A 119 -16.30 -19.67 -26.25
C ARG A 119 -17.61 -20.21 -25.68
N THR A 120 -18.38 -19.40 -24.96
CA THR A 120 -19.65 -19.82 -24.35
C THR A 120 -20.80 -19.80 -25.38
N GLN A 121 -20.61 -19.11 -26.53
CA GLN A 121 -21.62 -19.05 -27.61
C GLN A 121 -21.36 -20.10 -28.72
N ALA A 122 -20.26 -20.79 -28.67
CA ALA A 122 -19.91 -21.88 -29.58
C ALA A 122 -20.25 -23.24 -28.96
#